data_22887cb184a93af3b8cf52bcd9e6cd48
#
_entry.id   22887cb184a93af3b8cf52bcd9e6cd48
#
_cell.length_a   1.000
_cell.length_b   1.000
_cell.length_c   1.000
_cell.angle_alpha   90.00
_cell.angle_beta   90.00
_cell.angle_gamma   90.00
#
_symmetry.space_group_name_H-M   'P 1'
#
loop_
_entity.id
_entity.type
_entity.pdbx_description
1 polymer ?
#
loop_
_entity_poly.entity_id
_entity_poly.type
_entity_poly.pdbx_seq_one_letter_code
_entity_poly.pdbx_strand_id
1 'polypeptide(L)'
;MKTPELDARPRVLSIPAQHPFVDATWPPTAEPIRPAQLPVGERWHPHPGLEADWIRAHAGEFDIVHVHFGFEHRSLAQIRDFTRACAEARAALVVTVHDLVNPHRRDQRAHRDRLRALTAAAAAVFTLTSGAAAELAADYGVAAEVIAHPPIVPAAQAAQIMTASGRRGRSAAVFLKDLRTNVVTDPAFYLSLASGLHRSGAWLEVWAHLSSADHPTVTALQAAADSGAAPGLDLHLTARLPDAVLYRALSGCAVSVLPYAHGTHSGWLEMCRDLGLSVIAPDCGHYAGQADAPEAVRTYRTGSGAAAAEAAVWAIRRGLIPRGDVAGRAAAAQQAYADAYAHAMTPMSAGAAVAAPAMFLTEDEC
;
A
#
# COMPACT_ATOMS: atom_id res chain seq x y z
N MET A 1 1.15 -26.36 -40.68
CA MET A 1 1.46 -25.92 -39.31
C MET A 1 1.12 -24.44 -39.27
N LYS A 2 0.03 -24.04 -38.59
CA LYS A 2 -0.25 -22.63 -38.34
C LYS A 2 0.77 -22.16 -37.33
N THR A 3 1.51 -21.11 -37.65
CA THR A 3 2.32 -20.32 -36.70
C THR A 3 1.39 -19.89 -35.56
N PRO A 4 1.77 -20.03 -34.28
CA PRO A 4 0.92 -19.50 -33.21
C PRO A 4 0.81 -18.00 -33.39
N GLU A 5 -0.42 -17.47 -33.37
CA GLU A 5 -0.72 -16.05 -33.31
C GLU A 5 -0.06 -15.45 -32.06
N LEU A 6 1.09 -14.83 -32.26
CA LEU A 6 1.86 -14.12 -31.22
C LEU A 6 1.27 -12.74 -30.88
N ASP A 7 0.01 -12.45 -31.29
CA ASP A 7 -0.59 -11.11 -31.22
C ASP A 7 -1.84 -11.02 -30.32
N ALA A 8 -2.22 -12.08 -29.63
CA ALA A 8 -3.36 -12.01 -28.72
C ALA A 8 -2.94 -11.34 -27.39
N ARG A 9 -3.54 -10.19 -27.09
CA ARG A 9 -3.35 -9.51 -25.80
C ARG A 9 -3.79 -10.44 -24.67
N PRO A 10 -3.00 -10.59 -23.57
CA PRO A 10 -3.40 -11.39 -22.43
C PRO A 10 -4.69 -10.82 -21.81
N ARG A 11 -5.68 -11.68 -21.63
CA ARG A 11 -6.95 -11.36 -20.98
C ARG A 11 -6.76 -11.52 -19.49
N VAL A 12 -6.83 -10.40 -18.75
CA VAL A 12 -6.47 -10.35 -17.34
C VAL A 12 -7.68 -10.04 -16.46
N LEU A 13 -7.99 -10.96 -15.57
CA LEU A 13 -8.93 -10.75 -14.47
C LEU A 13 -8.17 -10.13 -13.29
N SER A 14 -8.31 -8.82 -13.09
CA SER A 14 -7.72 -8.13 -11.92
C SER A 14 -8.65 -8.16 -10.71
N ILE A 15 -8.09 -8.40 -9.54
CA ILE A 15 -8.79 -8.41 -8.26
C ILE A 15 -8.12 -7.44 -7.29
N PRO A 16 -8.74 -6.27 -7.04
CA PRO A 16 -10.04 -5.81 -7.57
C PRO A 16 -9.96 -5.41 -9.05
N ALA A 17 -11.12 -5.38 -9.70
CA ALA A 17 -11.23 -4.98 -11.11
C ALA A 17 -11.01 -3.47 -11.34
N GLN A 18 -11.20 -2.65 -10.31
CA GLN A 18 -11.03 -1.19 -10.34
C GLN A 18 -10.44 -0.71 -9.02
N HIS A 19 -9.34 -0.02 -9.09
CA HIS A 19 -8.70 0.65 -7.96
C HIS A 19 -7.66 1.63 -8.51
N PRO A 20 -7.44 2.81 -7.91
CA PRO A 20 -6.45 3.79 -8.41
C PRO A 20 -5.05 3.20 -8.68
N PHE A 21 -4.59 2.27 -7.83
CA PHE A 21 -3.33 1.57 -8.05
C PHE A 21 -3.39 0.71 -9.33
N VAL A 22 -4.45 -0.10 -9.48
CA VAL A 22 -4.63 -0.99 -10.65
C VAL A 22 -4.72 -0.17 -11.93
N ASP A 23 -5.52 0.89 -11.91
CA ASP A 23 -5.70 1.77 -13.08
C ASP A 23 -4.39 2.44 -13.50
N ALA A 24 -3.58 2.90 -12.53
CA ALA A 24 -2.29 3.55 -12.78
C ALA A 24 -1.20 2.59 -13.29
N THR A 25 -1.27 1.31 -12.92
CA THR A 25 -0.28 0.29 -13.30
C THR A 25 -0.74 -0.62 -14.44
N TRP A 26 -1.96 -0.41 -14.97
CA TRP A 26 -2.51 -1.26 -16.02
C TRP A 26 -1.69 -1.18 -17.30
N PRO A 27 -1.15 -2.32 -17.80
CA PRO A 27 -0.37 -2.32 -19.03
C PRO A 27 -1.30 -2.18 -20.26
N PRO A 28 -1.01 -1.27 -21.20
CA PRO A 28 -1.83 -1.08 -22.39
C PRO A 28 -1.94 -2.32 -23.31
N THR A 29 -1.02 -3.27 -23.13
CA THR A 29 -0.95 -4.53 -23.88
C THR A 29 -1.90 -5.60 -23.33
N ALA A 30 -2.53 -5.40 -22.17
CA ALA A 30 -3.45 -6.35 -21.56
C ALA A 30 -4.91 -5.95 -21.79
N GLU A 31 -5.77 -6.96 -21.98
CA GLU A 31 -7.22 -6.80 -22.06
C GLU A 31 -7.86 -7.03 -20.69
N PRO A 32 -8.61 -6.06 -20.13
CA PRO A 32 -9.23 -6.23 -18.82
C PRO A 32 -10.50 -7.08 -18.92
N ILE A 33 -10.56 -8.16 -18.14
CA ILE A 33 -11.77 -8.94 -17.94
C ILE A 33 -12.49 -8.42 -16.71
N ARG A 34 -13.75 -8.02 -16.88
CA ARG A 34 -14.59 -7.46 -15.83
C ARG A 34 -15.80 -8.32 -15.57
N PRO A 35 -15.92 -8.95 -14.39
CA PRO A 35 -17.15 -9.66 -14.02
C PRO A 35 -18.37 -8.74 -14.06
N ALA A 36 -19.49 -9.25 -14.58
CA ALA A 36 -20.74 -8.49 -14.66
C ALA A 36 -21.30 -8.12 -13.27
N GLN A 37 -20.96 -8.89 -12.23
CA GLN A 37 -21.45 -8.74 -10.87
C GLN A 37 -20.36 -8.16 -9.94
N LEU A 38 -19.83 -6.99 -10.29
CA LEU A 38 -18.88 -6.31 -9.42
C LEU A 38 -19.60 -5.61 -8.25
N PRO A 39 -18.93 -5.48 -7.07
CA PRO A 39 -19.43 -4.64 -6.00
C PRO A 39 -19.66 -3.19 -6.47
N VAL A 40 -20.77 -2.59 -6.03
CA VAL A 40 -21.14 -1.22 -6.42
C VAL A 40 -20.52 -0.19 -5.46
N GLY A 41 -20.10 0.95 -6.00
CA GLY A 41 -19.53 2.07 -5.24
C GLY A 41 -18.06 1.86 -4.89
N GLU A 42 -17.62 2.41 -3.77
CA GLU A 42 -16.23 2.29 -3.27
C GLU A 42 -15.88 0.89 -2.74
N ARG A 43 -16.82 -0.04 -2.78
CA ARG A 43 -16.60 -1.42 -2.31
C ARG A 43 -15.90 -2.20 -3.42
N TRP A 44 -14.76 -2.77 -3.09
CA TRP A 44 -13.98 -3.65 -3.97
C TRP A 44 -14.09 -5.13 -3.56
N HIS A 45 -14.88 -5.42 -2.54
CA HIS A 45 -15.14 -6.77 -2.02
C HIS A 45 -16.62 -6.95 -1.59
N PRO A 46 -17.13 -8.17 -1.57
CA PRO A 46 -16.51 -9.39 -2.10
C PRO A 46 -16.38 -9.34 -3.63
N HIS A 47 -15.23 -9.79 -4.15
CA HIS A 47 -15.01 -9.88 -5.59
C HIS A 47 -15.34 -11.29 -6.07
N PRO A 48 -16.21 -11.48 -7.11
CA PRO A 48 -16.62 -12.81 -7.56
C PRO A 48 -15.44 -13.66 -8.07
N GLY A 49 -14.43 -13.04 -8.67
CA GLY A 49 -13.23 -13.72 -9.13
C GLY A 49 -12.37 -14.35 -8.02
N LEU A 50 -12.69 -14.16 -6.73
CA LEU A 50 -12.08 -14.90 -5.60
C LEU A 50 -12.89 -16.15 -5.20
N GLU A 51 -14.00 -16.42 -5.88
CA GLU A 51 -14.77 -17.64 -5.69
C GLU A 51 -14.28 -18.72 -6.65
N ALA A 52 -13.89 -19.88 -6.13
CA ALA A 52 -13.39 -20.98 -6.93
C ALA A 52 -14.40 -21.45 -7.98
N ASP A 53 -15.68 -21.52 -7.63
CA ASP A 53 -16.73 -21.92 -8.56
C ASP A 53 -16.94 -20.91 -9.68
N TRP A 54 -16.77 -19.60 -9.38
CA TRP A 54 -16.82 -18.57 -10.40
C TRP A 54 -15.66 -18.72 -11.40
N ILE A 55 -14.44 -18.96 -10.91
CA ILE A 55 -13.26 -19.22 -11.75
C ILE A 55 -13.49 -20.42 -12.67
N ARG A 56 -14.00 -21.52 -12.13
CA ARG A 56 -14.31 -22.74 -12.91
C ARG A 56 -15.39 -22.49 -13.98
N ALA A 57 -16.43 -21.76 -13.62
CA ALA A 57 -17.55 -21.46 -14.53
C ALA A 57 -17.15 -20.55 -15.71
N HIS A 58 -16.11 -19.72 -15.54
CA HIS A 58 -15.62 -18.76 -16.55
C HIS A 58 -14.25 -19.18 -17.12
N ALA A 59 -13.87 -20.45 -16.94
CA ALA A 59 -12.63 -20.98 -17.49
C ALA A 59 -12.55 -20.75 -19.01
N GLY A 60 -11.40 -20.22 -19.47
CA GLY A 60 -11.19 -19.87 -20.88
C GLY A 60 -11.63 -18.46 -21.27
N GLU A 61 -12.26 -17.69 -20.39
CA GLU A 61 -12.55 -16.26 -20.61
C GLU A 61 -11.37 -15.35 -20.28
N PHE A 62 -10.43 -15.81 -19.46
CA PHE A 62 -9.21 -15.10 -19.06
C PHE A 62 -8.00 -16.02 -19.08
N ASP A 63 -6.85 -15.44 -19.24
CA ASP A 63 -5.56 -16.15 -19.31
C ASP A 63 -4.78 -15.96 -18.00
N ILE A 64 -5.01 -14.84 -17.32
CA ILE A 64 -4.31 -14.44 -16.10
C ILE A 64 -5.33 -13.97 -15.05
N VAL A 65 -5.11 -14.37 -13.81
CA VAL A 65 -5.77 -13.81 -12.63
C VAL A 65 -4.74 -13.06 -11.82
N HIS A 66 -4.89 -11.72 -11.70
CA HIS A 66 -3.97 -10.89 -10.94
C HIS A 66 -4.62 -10.42 -9.63
N VAL A 67 -4.10 -10.88 -8.50
CA VAL A 67 -4.60 -10.55 -7.16
C VAL A 67 -3.73 -9.46 -6.53
N HIS A 68 -4.36 -8.35 -6.16
CA HIS A 68 -3.73 -7.26 -5.39
C HIS A 68 -4.19 -7.28 -3.93
N PHE A 69 -5.49 -7.29 -3.68
CA PHE A 69 -6.11 -7.34 -2.34
C PHE A 69 -7.56 -7.84 -2.42
N GLY A 70 -8.26 -7.94 -1.26
CA GLY A 70 -9.62 -8.47 -1.20
C GLY A 70 -9.70 -9.91 -0.72
N PHE A 71 -8.60 -10.62 -0.75
CA PHE A 71 -8.48 -11.99 -0.27
C PHE A 71 -8.57 -12.12 1.27
N GLU A 72 -8.43 -11.03 2.00
CA GLU A 72 -8.48 -10.97 3.46
C GLU A 72 -9.84 -11.37 4.04
N HIS A 73 -10.88 -11.29 3.22
CA HIS A 73 -12.24 -11.70 3.55
C HIS A 73 -12.51 -13.19 3.33
N ARG A 74 -11.54 -13.94 2.78
CA ARG A 74 -11.63 -15.39 2.53
C ARG A 74 -10.98 -16.20 3.64
N SER A 75 -11.49 -17.40 3.88
CA SER A 75 -10.78 -18.38 4.71
C SER A 75 -9.57 -18.96 3.97
N LEU A 76 -8.65 -19.57 4.70
CA LEU A 76 -7.51 -20.27 4.09
C LEU A 76 -7.97 -21.40 3.14
N ALA A 77 -9.04 -22.12 3.51
CA ALA A 77 -9.59 -23.17 2.67
C ALA A 77 -10.13 -22.60 1.34
N GLN A 78 -10.84 -21.47 1.39
CA GLN A 78 -11.31 -20.80 0.18
C GLN A 78 -10.17 -20.31 -0.71
N ILE A 79 -9.09 -19.76 -0.12
CA ILE A 79 -7.90 -19.35 -0.89
C ILE A 79 -7.24 -20.55 -1.57
N ARG A 80 -7.09 -21.67 -0.88
CA ARG A 80 -6.53 -22.90 -1.46
C ARG A 80 -7.40 -23.48 -2.58
N ASP A 81 -8.73 -23.41 -2.43
CA ASP A 81 -9.64 -23.84 -3.49
C ASP A 81 -9.60 -22.89 -4.70
N PHE A 82 -9.55 -21.57 -4.44
CA PHE A 82 -9.36 -20.57 -5.49
C PHE A 82 -8.06 -20.79 -6.29
N THR A 83 -6.92 -21.01 -5.62
CA THR A 83 -5.65 -21.24 -6.34
C THR A 83 -5.69 -22.52 -7.16
N ARG A 84 -6.38 -23.56 -6.67
CA ARG A 84 -6.62 -24.81 -7.42
C ARG A 84 -7.51 -24.54 -8.63
N ALA A 85 -8.59 -23.77 -8.46
CA ALA A 85 -9.48 -23.43 -9.56
C ALA A 85 -8.78 -22.64 -10.66
N CYS A 86 -7.86 -21.73 -10.32
CA CYS A 86 -7.01 -21.03 -11.29
C CYS A 86 -6.17 -22.04 -12.11
N ALA A 87 -5.54 -23.01 -11.44
CA ALA A 87 -4.75 -24.05 -12.12
C ALA A 87 -5.64 -24.96 -13.02
N GLU A 88 -6.82 -25.37 -12.55
CA GLU A 88 -7.81 -26.15 -13.31
C GLU A 88 -8.28 -25.37 -14.56
N ALA A 89 -8.51 -24.07 -14.43
CA ALA A 89 -8.85 -23.15 -15.52
C ALA A 89 -7.68 -22.86 -16.48
N ARG A 90 -6.46 -23.32 -16.16
CA ARG A 90 -5.20 -22.99 -16.86
C ARG A 90 -4.91 -21.49 -16.93
N ALA A 91 -5.38 -20.75 -15.94
CA ALA A 91 -5.09 -19.33 -15.78
C ALA A 91 -3.86 -19.13 -14.89
N ALA A 92 -2.90 -18.34 -15.36
CA ALA A 92 -1.72 -18.01 -14.57
C ALA A 92 -2.12 -17.08 -13.41
N LEU A 93 -1.72 -17.43 -12.18
CA LEU A 93 -1.95 -16.57 -11.01
C LEU A 93 -0.76 -15.61 -10.87
N VAL A 94 -1.04 -14.31 -10.83
CA VAL A 94 -0.09 -13.25 -10.51
C VAL A 94 -0.53 -12.58 -9.20
N VAL A 95 0.41 -12.26 -8.33
CA VAL A 95 0.09 -11.66 -7.01
C VAL A 95 0.98 -10.43 -6.78
N THR A 96 0.36 -9.28 -6.51
CA THR A 96 1.06 -8.12 -5.98
C THR A 96 0.81 -8.01 -4.48
N VAL A 97 1.86 -8.20 -3.69
CA VAL A 97 1.80 -8.14 -2.22
C VAL A 97 1.96 -6.70 -1.77
N HIS A 98 0.84 -6.06 -1.42
CA HIS A 98 0.82 -4.71 -0.87
C HIS A 98 1.12 -4.70 0.63
N ASP A 99 0.61 -5.68 1.35
CA ASP A 99 0.71 -5.76 2.81
C ASP A 99 1.23 -7.14 3.25
N LEU A 100 2.44 -7.18 3.81
CA LEU A 100 2.94 -8.32 4.58
C LEU A 100 2.31 -8.34 5.98
N VAL A 101 2.05 -7.15 6.50
CA VAL A 101 1.36 -6.92 7.77
C VAL A 101 0.06 -6.18 7.47
N ASN A 102 -1.09 -6.85 7.66
CA ASN A 102 -2.40 -6.29 7.39
C ASN A 102 -2.72 -5.13 8.37
N PRO A 103 -2.96 -3.91 7.86
CA PRO A 103 -3.16 -2.72 8.71
C PRO A 103 -4.49 -2.73 9.48
N HIS A 104 -5.42 -3.63 9.13
CA HIS A 104 -6.74 -3.73 9.76
C HIS A 104 -6.82 -4.80 10.86
N ARG A 105 -5.74 -5.56 11.09
CA ARG A 105 -5.75 -6.68 12.04
C ARG A 105 -4.54 -6.62 12.97
N ARG A 106 -4.76 -6.93 14.25
CA ARG A 106 -3.67 -7.12 15.22
C ARG A 106 -3.07 -8.53 15.09
N ASP A 107 -3.93 -9.54 14.97
CA ASP A 107 -3.48 -10.93 14.73
C ASP A 107 -3.23 -11.14 13.22
N GLN A 108 -1.98 -11.39 12.89
CA GLN A 108 -1.49 -11.53 11.51
C GLN A 108 -1.46 -12.98 11.02
N ARG A 109 -1.72 -13.98 11.88
CA ARG A 109 -1.56 -15.40 11.54
C ARG A 109 -2.38 -15.79 10.31
N ALA A 110 -3.68 -15.50 10.36
CA ALA A 110 -4.57 -15.82 9.24
C ALA A 110 -4.24 -15.05 7.94
N HIS A 111 -3.69 -13.84 8.04
CA HIS A 111 -3.22 -13.08 6.88
C HIS A 111 -1.96 -13.72 6.27
N ARG A 112 -0.98 -14.06 7.08
CA ARG A 112 0.25 -14.74 6.65
C ARG A 112 -0.04 -16.09 5.97
N ASP A 113 -0.97 -16.88 6.53
CA ASP A 113 -1.34 -18.18 5.95
C ASP A 113 -1.97 -18.03 4.57
N ARG A 114 -2.82 -17.03 4.37
CA ARG A 114 -3.43 -16.72 3.06
C ARG A 114 -2.38 -16.24 2.06
N LEU A 115 -1.50 -15.31 2.46
CA LEU A 115 -0.40 -14.85 1.62
C LEU A 115 0.49 -16.00 1.19
N ARG A 116 0.87 -16.90 2.12
CA ARG A 116 1.68 -18.07 1.80
C ARG A 116 0.99 -18.97 0.77
N ALA A 117 -0.31 -19.19 0.91
CA ALA A 117 -1.06 -20.00 -0.06
C ALA A 117 -1.15 -19.34 -1.44
N LEU A 118 -1.35 -18.02 -1.49
CA LEU A 118 -1.42 -17.28 -2.76
C LEU A 118 -0.06 -17.22 -3.45
N THR A 119 0.99 -16.81 -2.72
CA THR A 119 2.32 -16.62 -3.31
C THR A 119 2.97 -17.94 -3.73
N ALA A 120 2.72 -19.03 -3.00
CA ALA A 120 3.21 -20.36 -3.37
C ALA A 120 2.58 -20.90 -4.67
N ALA A 121 1.39 -20.45 -5.04
CA ALA A 121 0.70 -20.85 -6.25
C ALA A 121 0.90 -19.87 -7.42
N ALA A 122 1.52 -18.72 -7.17
CA ALA A 122 1.65 -17.67 -8.17
C ALA A 122 2.77 -17.98 -9.18
N ALA A 123 2.50 -17.69 -10.46
CA ALA A 123 3.49 -17.72 -11.53
C ALA A 123 4.45 -16.51 -11.45
N ALA A 124 3.97 -15.38 -10.92
CA ALA A 124 4.79 -14.19 -10.65
C ALA A 124 4.29 -13.50 -9.37
N VAL A 125 5.25 -12.99 -8.57
CA VAL A 125 4.97 -12.23 -7.34
C VAL A 125 5.65 -10.89 -7.43
N PHE A 126 4.91 -9.84 -7.09
CA PHE A 126 5.37 -8.46 -7.01
C PHE A 126 5.21 -7.90 -5.62
N THR A 127 6.02 -6.91 -5.28
CA THR A 127 5.86 -6.07 -4.10
C THR A 127 6.39 -4.66 -4.34
N LEU A 128 6.25 -3.74 -3.38
CA LEU A 128 6.47 -2.32 -3.66
C LEU A 128 7.86 -1.80 -3.23
N THR A 129 8.62 -2.60 -2.47
CA THR A 129 9.96 -2.21 -1.99
C THR A 129 10.91 -3.40 -1.92
N SER A 130 12.21 -3.13 -2.02
CA SER A 130 13.25 -4.16 -1.88
C SER A 130 13.27 -4.82 -0.51
N GLY A 131 12.94 -4.07 0.55
CA GLY A 131 12.82 -4.64 1.90
C GLY A 131 11.69 -5.65 2.00
N ALA A 132 10.51 -5.35 1.42
CA ALA A 132 9.40 -6.29 1.38
C ALA A 132 9.70 -7.51 0.49
N ALA A 133 10.44 -7.34 -0.61
CA ALA A 133 10.90 -8.46 -1.43
C ALA A 133 11.86 -9.38 -0.67
N ALA A 134 12.78 -8.81 0.11
CA ALA A 134 13.68 -9.58 0.96
C ALA A 134 12.92 -10.35 2.06
N GLU A 135 11.90 -9.75 2.67
CA GLU A 135 11.04 -10.43 3.66
C GLU A 135 10.22 -11.56 3.02
N LEU A 136 9.69 -11.35 1.79
CA LEU A 136 9.02 -12.42 1.03
C LEU A 136 9.96 -13.59 0.75
N ALA A 137 11.19 -13.32 0.38
CA ALA A 137 12.18 -14.37 0.15
C ALA A 137 12.52 -15.12 1.44
N ALA A 138 12.71 -14.41 2.56
CA ALA A 138 13.09 -14.99 3.84
C ALA A 138 11.96 -15.79 4.51
N ASP A 139 10.75 -15.22 4.58
CA ASP A 139 9.65 -15.73 5.39
C ASP A 139 8.67 -16.61 4.59
N TYR A 140 8.60 -16.41 3.28
CA TYR A 140 7.67 -17.13 2.40
C TYR A 140 8.39 -18.01 1.36
N GLY A 141 9.71 -17.88 1.21
CA GLY A 141 10.50 -18.63 0.24
C GLY A 141 10.19 -18.26 -1.22
N VAL A 142 9.72 -17.03 -1.46
CA VAL A 142 9.22 -16.57 -2.76
C VAL A 142 10.03 -15.39 -3.25
N ALA A 143 10.57 -15.49 -4.46
CA ALA A 143 11.19 -14.36 -5.14
C ALA A 143 10.09 -13.41 -5.61
N ALA A 144 10.21 -12.12 -5.27
CA ALA A 144 9.28 -11.09 -5.71
C ALA A 144 10.02 -9.99 -6.48
N GLU A 145 9.45 -9.57 -7.59
CA GLU A 145 9.91 -8.40 -8.33
C GLU A 145 9.41 -7.12 -7.66
N VAL A 146 10.23 -6.08 -7.66
CA VAL A 146 9.89 -4.80 -7.03
C VAL A 146 9.34 -3.84 -8.07
N ILE A 147 8.09 -3.45 -7.86
CA ILE A 147 7.42 -2.39 -8.63
C ILE A 147 7.11 -1.25 -7.68
N ALA A 148 7.80 -0.12 -7.82
CA ALA A 148 7.53 1.05 -6.99
C ALA A 148 6.05 1.49 -7.13
N HIS A 149 5.46 1.95 -6.01
CA HIS A 149 4.08 2.42 -6.01
C HIS A 149 3.90 3.55 -7.05
N PRO A 150 2.88 3.48 -7.93
CA PRO A 150 2.61 4.55 -8.86
C PRO A 150 2.16 5.83 -8.14
N PRO A 151 2.25 7.00 -8.78
CA PRO A 151 1.73 8.23 -8.21
C PRO A 151 0.22 8.13 -7.96
N ILE A 152 -0.22 8.70 -6.83
CA ILE A 152 -1.63 8.80 -6.47
C ILE A 152 -2.24 10.11 -6.99
N VAL A 153 -1.47 11.20 -6.89
CA VAL A 153 -1.90 12.50 -7.41
C VAL A 153 -1.34 12.67 -8.81
N PRO A 154 -2.20 12.90 -9.82
CA PRO A 154 -1.74 13.14 -11.19
C PRO A 154 -0.72 14.28 -11.24
N ALA A 155 0.37 14.10 -11.96
CA ALA A 155 1.51 15.02 -11.97
C ALA A 155 1.12 16.48 -12.30
N ALA A 156 0.21 16.69 -13.28
CA ALA A 156 -0.28 18.01 -13.65
C ALA A 156 -1.07 18.66 -12.49
N GLN A 157 -1.93 17.90 -11.81
CA GLN A 157 -2.69 18.37 -10.65
C GLN A 157 -1.78 18.70 -9.48
N ALA A 158 -0.81 17.84 -9.19
CA ALA A 158 0.17 18.10 -8.14
C ALA A 158 0.97 19.37 -8.40
N ALA A 159 1.43 19.59 -9.63
CA ALA A 159 2.16 20.79 -10.02
C ALA A 159 1.32 22.07 -9.84
N GLN A 160 0.03 22.05 -10.24
CA GLN A 160 -0.90 23.17 -10.05
C GLN A 160 -1.09 23.49 -8.56
N ILE A 161 -1.32 22.48 -7.73
CA ILE A 161 -1.54 22.65 -6.30
C ILE A 161 -0.28 23.21 -5.63
N MET A 162 0.89 22.66 -5.94
CA MET A 162 2.16 23.12 -5.37
C MET A 162 2.47 24.57 -5.75
N THR A 163 2.16 24.97 -6.96
CA THR A 163 2.30 26.38 -7.42
C THR A 163 1.34 27.30 -6.68
N ALA A 164 0.09 26.89 -6.50
CA ALA A 164 -0.95 27.68 -5.84
C ALA A 164 -0.74 27.80 -4.32
N SER A 165 -0.09 26.80 -3.66
CA SER A 165 0.10 26.78 -2.21
C SER A 165 1.18 27.77 -1.71
N GLY A 166 1.97 28.34 -2.60
CA GLY A 166 3.01 29.29 -2.24
C GLY A 166 4.09 28.73 -1.31
N ARG A 167 4.62 29.58 -0.41
CA ARG A 167 5.64 29.17 0.55
C ARG A 167 5.01 28.32 1.65
N ARG A 168 5.52 27.11 1.87
CA ARG A 168 5.03 26.19 2.90
C ARG A 168 5.24 26.75 4.31
N GLY A 169 4.25 26.50 5.16
CA GLY A 169 4.31 26.79 6.59
C GLY A 169 5.37 25.94 7.30
N ARG A 170 5.52 26.18 8.60
CA ARG A 170 6.37 25.38 9.49
C ARG A 170 5.55 24.35 10.26
N SER A 171 4.54 23.76 9.60
CA SER A 171 3.67 22.76 10.23
C SER A 171 4.01 21.34 9.78
N ALA A 172 3.73 20.41 10.69
CA ALA A 172 3.70 18.98 10.42
C ALA A 172 2.23 18.53 10.41
N ALA A 173 1.82 17.78 9.40
CA ALA A 173 0.47 17.25 9.31
C ALA A 173 0.39 15.80 9.79
N VAL A 174 -0.64 15.49 10.58
CA VAL A 174 -1.09 14.13 10.90
C VAL A 174 -2.55 13.97 10.50
N PHE A 175 -2.89 12.88 9.83
CA PHE A 175 -4.25 12.58 9.44
C PHE A 175 -4.76 11.31 10.13
N LEU A 176 -5.75 11.47 11.01
CA LEU A 176 -6.41 10.42 11.78
C LEU A 176 -7.77 10.10 11.15
N LYS A 177 -7.77 9.44 9.97
CA LYS A 177 -9.02 9.15 9.25
C LYS A 177 -10.01 8.38 10.12
N ASP A 178 -9.71 7.08 10.35
CA ASP A 178 -10.63 6.16 11.02
C ASP A 178 -10.00 5.56 12.30
N LEU A 179 -8.85 6.04 12.76
CA LEU A 179 -8.10 5.46 13.88
C LEU A 179 -8.04 3.92 13.80
N ARG A 180 -7.63 3.42 12.62
CA ARG A 180 -7.50 1.98 12.34
C ARG A 180 -6.56 1.32 13.34
N THR A 181 -6.59 -0.01 13.39
CA THR A 181 -5.78 -0.78 14.35
C THR A 181 -4.28 -0.55 14.24
N ASN A 182 -3.81 -0.10 13.10
CA ASN A 182 -2.41 0.24 12.87
C ASN A 182 -2.02 1.67 13.25
N VAL A 183 -2.97 2.51 13.67
CA VAL A 183 -2.68 3.89 14.10
C VAL A 183 -2.36 3.91 15.59
N VAL A 184 -1.36 4.68 15.99
CA VAL A 184 -1.07 4.95 17.41
C VAL A 184 -2.26 5.68 18.03
N THR A 185 -2.88 5.09 19.04
CA THR A 185 -4.07 5.64 19.72
C THR A 185 -3.73 6.29 21.07
N ASP A 186 -2.49 6.23 21.53
CA ASP A 186 -2.04 6.92 22.73
C ASP A 186 -1.94 8.44 22.47
N PRO A 187 -2.75 9.30 23.12
CA PRO A 187 -2.68 10.74 22.94
C PRO A 187 -1.32 11.34 23.36
N ALA A 188 -0.57 10.68 24.24
CA ALA A 188 0.76 11.12 24.65
C ALA A 188 1.75 11.19 23.48
N PHE A 189 1.57 10.35 22.46
CA PHE A 189 2.35 10.44 21.22
C PHE A 189 2.20 11.80 20.53
N TYR A 190 0.95 12.24 20.32
CA TYR A 190 0.62 13.49 19.61
C TYR A 190 1.00 14.72 20.44
N LEU A 191 0.75 14.68 21.75
CA LEU A 191 1.11 15.76 22.65
C LEU A 191 2.64 15.96 22.74
N SER A 192 3.38 14.86 22.78
CA SER A 192 4.85 14.88 22.74
C SER A 192 5.38 15.41 21.40
N LEU A 193 4.76 15.00 20.28
CA LEU A 193 5.09 15.51 18.95
C LEU A 193 4.82 17.01 18.85
N ALA A 194 3.63 17.48 19.26
CA ALA A 194 3.27 18.90 19.26
C ALA A 194 4.23 19.75 20.11
N SER A 195 4.53 19.30 21.34
CA SER A 195 5.47 19.96 22.24
C SER A 195 6.88 20.08 21.64
N GLY A 196 7.37 19.00 21.00
CA GLY A 196 8.69 19.00 20.34
C GLY A 196 8.76 19.97 19.16
N LEU A 197 7.72 20.04 18.34
CA LEU A 197 7.57 20.99 17.24
C LEU A 197 7.51 22.44 17.77
N HIS A 198 6.67 22.68 18.77
CA HIS A 198 6.47 24.01 19.34
C HIS A 198 7.77 24.62 19.87
N ARG A 199 8.58 23.85 20.59
CA ARG A 199 9.93 24.31 21.07
C ARG A 199 10.87 24.72 19.92
N SER A 200 10.60 24.25 18.70
CA SER A 200 11.38 24.59 17.50
C SER A 200 10.73 25.67 16.64
N GLY A 201 9.65 26.30 17.13
CA GLY A 201 8.87 27.30 16.41
C GLY A 201 8.09 26.73 15.23
N ALA A 202 7.67 25.47 15.32
CA ALA A 202 6.79 24.80 14.38
C ALA A 202 5.53 24.32 15.13
N TRP A 203 4.53 23.82 14.41
CA TRP A 203 3.28 23.33 15.00
C TRP A 203 2.80 22.05 14.34
N LEU A 204 1.90 21.36 15.05
CA LEU A 204 1.27 20.13 14.62
C LEU A 204 -0.18 20.39 14.19
N GLU A 205 -0.50 20.12 12.95
CA GLU A 205 -1.88 20.09 12.46
C GLU A 205 -2.38 18.64 12.48
N VAL A 206 -3.36 18.35 13.31
CA VAL A 206 -4.03 17.05 13.39
C VAL A 206 -5.40 17.14 12.73
N TRP A 207 -5.60 16.36 11.69
CA TRP A 207 -6.85 16.27 10.97
C TRP A 207 -7.55 14.97 11.33
N ALA A 208 -8.68 15.04 12.04
CA ALA A 208 -9.48 13.89 12.43
C ALA A 208 -10.85 13.94 11.76
N HIS A 209 -11.38 12.76 11.42
CA HIS A 209 -12.71 12.65 10.85
C HIS A 209 -13.78 12.84 11.94
N LEU A 210 -14.90 13.48 11.60
CA LEU A 210 -16.02 13.67 12.54
C LEU A 210 -16.55 12.34 13.11
N SER A 211 -16.50 11.25 12.35
CA SER A 211 -16.86 9.92 12.86
C SER A 211 -15.94 9.40 13.96
N SER A 212 -14.78 10.01 14.16
CA SER A 212 -13.80 9.68 15.20
C SER A 212 -13.80 10.70 16.35
N ALA A 213 -14.72 11.67 16.36
CA ALA A 213 -14.76 12.74 17.38
C ALA A 213 -14.84 12.21 18.81
N ASP A 214 -15.64 11.16 19.03
CA ASP A 214 -15.82 10.52 20.34
C ASP A 214 -14.70 9.51 20.70
N HIS A 215 -13.72 9.32 19.83
CA HIS A 215 -12.62 8.41 20.12
C HIS A 215 -11.75 8.99 21.24
N PRO A 216 -11.35 8.21 22.26
CA PRO A 216 -10.59 8.72 23.42
C PRO A 216 -9.34 9.52 23.05
N THR A 217 -8.63 9.14 22.00
CA THR A 217 -7.47 9.89 21.48
C THR A 217 -7.89 11.29 21.04
N VAL A 218 -8.94 11.41 20.22
CA VAL A 218 -9.41 12.70 19.66
C VAL A 218 -9.95 13.59 20.78
N THR A 219 -10.75 13.02 21.68
CA THR A 219 -11.29 13.74 22.86
C THR A 219 -10.17 14.30 23.74
N ALA A 220 -9.11 13.51 23.98
CA ALA A 220 -7.97 13.95 24.77
C ALA A 220 -7.18 15.09 24.09
N LEU A 221 -6.99 14.98 22.76
CA LEU A 221 -6.33 16.06 21.98
C LEU A 221 -7.15 17.33 21.96
N GLN A 222 -8.48 17.24 21.82
CA GLN A 222 -9.38 18.38 21.87
C GLN A 222 -9.33 19.07 23.23
N ALA A 223 -9.43 18.31 24.31
CA ALA A 223 -9.33 18.86 25.68
C ALA A 223 -7.99 19.55 25.94
N ALA A 224 -6.88 19.00 25.43
CA ALA A 224 -5.57 19.59 25.55
C ALA A 224 -5.42 20.88 24.73
N ALA A 225 -6.00 20.94 23.54
CA ALA A 225 -6.03 22.14 22.70
C ALA A 225 -6.89 23.24 23.35
N ASP A 226 -8.12 22.92 23.78
CA ASP A 226 -9.08 23.88 24.38
C ASP A 226 -8.56 24.48 25.69
N SER A 227 -7.87 23.69 26.51
CA SER A 227 -7.28 24.16 27.78
C SER A 227 -5.95 24.91 27.61
N GLY A 228 -5.38 24.96 26.40
CA GLY A 228 -4.04 25.51 26.15
C GLY A 228 -2.91 24.63 26.70
N ALA A 229 -3.19 23.40 27.17
CA ALA A 229 -2.17 22.49 27.70
C ALA A 229 -1.25 21.91 26.61
N ALA A 230 -1.65 22.00 25.33
CA ALA A 230 -0.88 21.55 24.19
C ALA A 230 -0.51 22.71 23.23
N PRO A 231 0.40 23.62 23.63
CA PRO A 231 0.83 24.70 22.73
C PRO A 231 1.45 24.11 21.46
N GLY A 232 1.05 24.65 20.30
CA GLY A 232 1.49 24.16 19.00
C GLY A 232 0.72 22.96 18.44
N LEU A 233 -0.40 22.59 19.07
CA LEU A 233 -1.38 21.65 18.53
C LEU A 233 -2.57 22.42 17.92
N ASP A 234 -2.86 22.14 16.67
CA ASP A 234 -4.06 22.60 15.97
C ASP A 234 -4.87 21.36 15.52
N LEU A 235 -6.08 21.20 16.07
CA LEU A 235 -6.93 20.04 15.81
C LEU A 235 -8.11 20.42 14.93
N HIS A 236 -8.20 19.80 13.76
CA HIS A 236 -9.25 19.98 12.80
C HIS A 236 -10.20 18.78 12.78
N LEU A 237 -11.44 18.95 13.24
CA LEU A 237 -12.50 17.95 13.10
C LEU A 237 -13.29 18.24 11.80
N THR A 238 -13.22 17.35 10.84
CA THR A 238 -13.83 17.56 9.52
C THR A 238 -14.63 16.35 9.04
N ALA A 239 -15.61 16.56 8.17
CA ALA A 239 -16.12 15.48 7.32
C ALA A 239 -15.02 15.02 6.36
N ARG A 240 -15.28 13.93 5.62
CA ARG A 240 -14.38 13.50 4.55
C ARG A 240 -14.11 14.67 3.60
N LEU A 241 -12.86 15.08 3.52
CA LEU A 241 -12.46 16.16 2.63
C LEU A 241 -12.48 15.67 1.18
N PRO A 242 -13.02 16.48 0.25
CA PRO A 242 -12.79 16.26 -1.18
C PRO A 242 -11.28 16.29 -1.49
N ASP A 243 -10.83 15.50 -2.45
CA ASP A 243 -9.40 15.36 -2.77
C ASP A 243 -8.69 16.70 -3.02
N ALA A 244 -9.32 17.62 -3.76
CA ALA A 244 -8.74 18.92 -4.03
C ALA A 244 -8.56 19.80 -2.77
N VAL A 245 -9.39 19.61 -1.74
CA VAL A 245 -9.29 20.30 -0.44
C VAL A 245 -8.20 19.65 0.39
N LEU A 246 -8.20 18.32 0.44
CA LEU A 246 -7.18 17.50 1.13
C LEU A 246 -5.77 17.82 0.59
N TYR A 247 -5.61 17.81 -0.73
CA TYR A 247 -4.30 18.08 -1.36
C TYR A 247 -3.80 19.49 -1.05
N ARG A 248 -4.70 20.49 -1.02
CA ARG A 248 -4.34 21.86 -0.64
C ARG A 248 -3.93 21.95 0.83
N ALA A 249 -4.68 21.32 1.73
CA ALA A 249 -4.34 21.28 3.15
C ALA A 249 -2.94 20.66 3.38
N LEU A 250 -2.68 19.50 2.76
CA LEU A 250 -1.36 18.86 2.81
C LEU A 250 -0.27 19.75 2.24
N SER A 251 -0.49 20.35 1.06
CA SER A 251 0.52 21.18 0.40
C SER A 251 0.88 22.45 1.21
N GLY A 252 0.04 22.89 2.14
CA GLY A 252 0.33 23.96 3.08
C GLY A 252 1.33 23.58 4.17
N CYS A 253 1.48 22.30 4.46
CA CYS A 253 2.38 21.78 5.47
C CYS A 253 3.78 21.50 4.91
N ALA A 254 4.79 21.52 5.77
CA ALA A 254 6.17 21.20 5.39
C ALA A 254 6.41 19.69 5.33
N VAL A 255 5.84 18.94 6.27
CA VAL A 255 6.03 17.49 6.42
C VAL A 255 4.73 16.81 6.78
N SER A 256 4.63 15.52 6.47
CA SER A 256 3.55 14.64 6.98
C SER A 256 4.15 13.62 7.91
N VAL A 257 3.54 13.40 9.07
CA VAL A 257 3.93 12.36 10.03
C VAL A 257 2.92 11.22 9.97
N LEU A 258 3.40 10.00 9.76
CA LEU A 258 2.60 8.79 9.73
C LEU A 258 2.58 8.16 11.14
N PRO A 259 1.45 8.20 11.87
CA PRO A 259 1.39 7.71 13.24
C PRO A 259 1.08 6.21 13.27
N TYR A 260 1.84 5.39 12.54
CA TYR A 260 1.55 3.97 12.46
C TYR A 260 2.33 3.16 13.50
N ALA A 261 1.69 2.11 14.02
CA ALA A 261 2.27 1.14 14.94
C ALA A 261 2.68 -0.16 14.24
N HIS A 262 2.13 -0.44 13.06
CA HIS A 262 2.46 -1.56 12.19
C HIS A 262 1.96 -1.30 10.76
N GLY A 263 2.44 -2.07 9.81
CA GLY A 263 2.07 -2.01 8.39
C GLY A 263 3.25 -2.37 7.51
N THR A 264 3.08 -2.29 6.21
CA THR A 264 4.13 -2.60 5.23
C THR A 264 4.46 -1.41 4.37
N HIS A 265 3.48 -0.93 3.60
CA HIS A 265 3.57 0.23 2.71
C HIS A 265 2.44 1.22 2.99
N SER A 266 2.54 2.41 2.42
CA SER A 266 1.52 3.45 2.61
C SER A 266 1.27 4.25 1.33
N GLY A 267 0.07 4.12 0.76
CA GLY A 267 -0.39 5.02 -0.30
C GLY A 267 -0.49 6.49 0.18
N TRP A 268 -0.70 6.71 1.49
CA TRP A 268 -0.66 8.06 2.04
C TRP A 268 0.72 8.69 1.94
N LEU A 269 1.79 7.90 2.14
CA LEU A 269 3.16 8.33 1.93
C LEU A 269 3.37 8.80 0.49
N GLU A 270 2.93 8.00 -0.47
CA GLU A 270 3.06 8.33 -1.90
C GLU A 270 2.33 9.63 -2.24
N MET A 271 1.08 9.78 -1.78
CA MET A 271 0.30 11.00 -1.97
C MET A 271 1.01 12.23 -1.39
N CYS A 272 1.58 12.12 -0.19
CA CYS A 272 2.35 13.21 0.40
C CYS A 272 3.59 13.55 -0.42
N ARG A 273 4.30 12.55 -0.94
CA ARG A 273 5.44 12.75 -1.83
C ARG A 273 5.02 13.36 -3.18
N ASP A 274 3.91 12.91 -3.75
CA ASP A 274 3.36 13.51 -4.97
C ASP A 274 3.09 15.01 -4.81
N LEU A 275 2.66 15.42 -3.63
CA LEU A 275 2.45 16.81 -3.26
C LEU A 275 3.74 17.50 -2.77
N GLY A 276 4.88 16.81 -2.80
CA GLY A 276 6.20 17.34 -2.46
C GLY A 276 6.49 17.52 -0.97
N LEU A 277 5.72 16.89 -0.06
CA LEU A 277 6.05 16.87 1.37
C LEU A 277 7.19 15.90 1.65
N SER A 278 8.03 16.19 2.63
CA SER A 278 8.82 15.16 3.29
C SER A 278 7.92 14.33 4.20
N VAL A 279 8.22 13.05 4.35
CA VAL A 279 7.42 12.14 5.17
C VAL A 279 8.23 11.61 6.34
N ILE A 280 7.63 11.67 7.52
CA ILE A 280 8.18 11.14 8.76
C ILE A 280 7.41 9.85 9.06
N ALA A 281 8.05 8.72 8.91
CA ALA A 281 7.45 7.40 9.02
C ALA A 281 8.03 6.62 10.23
N PRO A 282 7.27 5.70 10.86
CA PRO A 282 7.84 4.85 11.89
C PRO A 282 8.88 3.89 11.30
N ASP A 283 9.76 3.37 12.14
CA ASP A 283 10.80 2.40 11.77
C ASP A 283 10.26 0.95 11.64
N CYS A 284 8.95 0.76 11.77
CA CYS A 284 8.29 -0.50 11.41
C CYS A 284 7.93 -0.54 9.92
N GLY A 285 7.78 -1.74 9.36
CA GLY A 285 7.43 -1.93 7.95
C GLY A 285 8.54 -1.46 6.99
N HIS A 286 8.15 -1.18 5.75
CA HIS A 286 9.08 -0.84 4.67
C HIS A 286 8.89 0.58 4.12
N TYR A 287 8.36 1.50 4.95
CA TYR A 287 8.05 2.88 4.55
C TYR A 287 9.28 3.64 4.05
N ALA A 288 10.45 3.43 4.65
CA ALA A 288 11.70 4.06 4.19
C ALA A 288 12.06 3.67 2.75
N GLY A 289 11.74 2.43 2.36
CA GLY A 289 11.95 1.92 1.01
C GLY A 289 11.06 2.55 -0.07
N GLN A 290 10.02 3.27 0.32
CA GLN A 290 9.14 4.03 -0.59
C GLN A 290 9.69 5.44 -0.92
N ALA A 291 10.87 5.81 -0.40
CA ALA A 291 11.46 7.09 -0.70
C ALA A 291 11.76 7.25 -2.20
N ASP A 292 11.18 8.26 -2.82
CA ASP A 292 11.36 8.59 -4.24
C ASP A 292 12.60 9.49 -4.48
N ALA A 293 13.19 10.00 -3.41
CA ALA A 293 14.43 10.77 -3.42
C ALA A 293 15.18 10.58 -2.09
N PRO A 294 16.51 10.78 -2.05
CA PRO A 294 17.27 10.76 -0.81
C PRO A 294 16.68 11.71 0.25
N GLU A 295 16.59 11.26 1.49
CA GLU A 295 16.06 12.02 2.63
C GLU A 295 14.57 12.41 2.54
N ALA A 296 13.86 12.01 1.50
CA ALA A 296 12.43 12.32 1.34
C ALA A 296 11.54 11.65 2.38
N VAL A 297 11.97 10.49 2.86
CA VAL A 297 11.34 9.76 3.97
C VAL A 297 12.37 9.59 5.08
N ARG A 298 12.04 10.09 6.28
CA ARG A 298 12.86 9.93 7.48
C ARG A 298 12.13 9.10 8.51
N THR A 299 12.82 8.11 9.08
CA THR A 299 12.21 7.22 10.08
C THR A 299 12.36 7.77 11.50
N TYR A 300 11.43 7.38 12.35
CA TYR A 300 11.45 7.58 13.79
C TYR A 300 11.12 6.29 14.53
N ARG A 301 11.54 6.15 15.78
CA ARG A 301 11.21 4.98 16.61
C ARG A 301 9.70 4.88 16.81
N THR A 302 9.11 3.78 16.35
CA THR A 302 7.67 3.50 16.42
C THR A 302 7.10 3.79 17.81
N GLY A 303 5.98 4.52 17.87
CA GLY A 303 5.31 4.92 19.10
C GLY A 303 5.96 6.08 19.86
N SER A 304 7.09 6.63 19.41
CA SER A 304 7.77 7.74 20.09
C SER A 304 7.44 9.09 19.45
N GLY A 305 6.52 9.85 20.07
CA GLY A 305 6.19 11.22 19.64
C GLY A 305 7.39 12.19 19.70
N ALA A 306 8.29 11.99 20.67
CA ALA A 306 9.52 12.80 20.77
C ALA A 306 10.45 12.54 19.59
N ALA A 307 10.71 11.28 19.24
CA ALA A 307 11.53 10.93 18.07
C ALA A 307 10.88 11.40 16.76
N ALA A 308 9.55 11.32 16.64
CA ALA A 308 8.82 11.86 15.50
C ALA A 308 8.98 13.38 15.39
N ALA A 309 8.97 14.12 16.53
CA ALA A 309 9.21 15.55 16.55
C ALA A 309 10.62 15.91 16.09
N GLU A 310 11.66 15.22 16.57
CA GLU A 310 13.04 15.43 16.16
C GLU A 310 13.21 15.23 14.64
N ALA A 311 12.64 14.14 14.11
CA ALA A 311 12.67 13.85 12.68
C ALA A 311 11.91 14.91 11.86
N ALA A 312 10.74 15.36 12.33
CA ALA A 312 9.94 16.38 11.68
C ALA A 312 10.65 17.76 11.68
N VAL A 313 11.21 18.17 12.82
CA VAL A 313 12.00 19.41 12.94
C VAL A 313 13.21 19.39 12.00
N TRP A 314 13.91 18.27 11.91
CA TRP A 314 15.01 18.10 10.97
C TRP A 314 14.53 18.32 9.52
N ALA A 315 13.44 17.67 9.12
CA ALA A 315 12.90 17.77 7.75
C ALA A 315 12.40 19.20 7.44
N ILE A 316 11.74 19.87 8.41
CA ILE A 316 11.32 21.27 8.26
C ILE A 316 12.52 22.19 8.04
N ARG A 317 13.63 22.00 8.78
CA ARG A 317 14.86 22.77 8.63
C ARG A 317 15.58 22.47 7.31
N ARG A 318 15.55 21.22 6.89
CA ARG A 318 16.13 20.77 5.60
C ARG A 318 15.44 21.42 4.43
N GLY A 319 14.14 21.71 4.58
CA GLY A 319 13.31 22.33 3.55
C GLY A 319 12.82 21.33 2.50
N LEU A 320 12.38 21.87 1.37
CA LEU A 320 11.78 21.09 0.29
C LEU A 320 12.79 20.12 -0.34
N ILE A 321 12.43 18.84 -0.36
CA ILE A 321 13.15 17.81 -1.10
C ILE A 321 12.40 17.58 -2.42
N PRO A 322 13.06 17.80 -3.56
CA PRO A 322 12.43 17.58 -4.88
C PRO A 322 11.86 16.17 -4.99
N ARG A 323 10.79 16.04 -5.75
CA ARG A 323 10.21 14.74 -6.07
C ARG A 323 11.13 13.99 -7.04
N GLY A 324 11.14 12.67 -6.93
CA GLY A 324 11.75 11.79 -7.91
C GLY A 324 10.96 11.75 -9.23
N ASP A 325 11.35 10.88 -10.14
CA ASP A 325 10.68 10.68 -11.42
C ASP A 325 9.30 10.03 -11.24
N VAL A 326 8.28 10.88 -11.13
CA VAL A 326 6.89 10.47 -10.92
C VAL A 326 6.30 9.81 -12.17
N ALA A 327 6.64 10.31 -13.37
CA ALA A 327 6.12 9.79 -14.62
C ALA A 327 6.75 8.44 -14.96
N GLY A 328 8.06 8.30 -14.77
CA GLY A 328 8.80 7.06 -15.03
C GLY A 328 8.35 5.91 -14.13
N ARG A 329 7.94 6.17 -12.89
CA ARG A 329 7.46 5.11 -11.97
C ARG A 329 6.21 4.41 -12.50
N ALA A 330 5.23 5.15 -13.01
CA ALA A 330 4.02 4.55 -13.58
C ALA A 330 4.32 3.74 -14.83
N ALA A 331 5.14 4.27 -15.73
CA ALA A 331 5.55 3.58 -16.95
C ALA A 331 6.35 2.30 -16.63
N ALA A 332 7.26 2.34 -15.66
CA ALA A 332 8.02 1.18 -15.22
C ALA A 332 7.10 0.08 -14.64
N ALA A 333 6.09 0.44 -13.84
CA ALA A 333 5.13 -0.51 -13.32
C ALA A 333 4.29 -1.16 -14.43
N GLN A 334 3.82 -0.36 -15.39
CA GLN A 334 3.07 -0.88 -16.55
C GLN A 334 3.92 -1.84 -17.39
N GLN A 335 5.20 -1.52 -17.62
CA GLN A 335 6.11 -2.38 -18.37
C GLN A 335 6.39 -3.68 -17.62
N ALA A 336 6.69 -3.63 -16.33
CA ALA A 336 6.96 -4.82 -15.53
C ALA A 336 5.77 -5.78 -15.50
N TYR A 337 4.53 -5.28 -15.39
CA TYR A 337 3.34 -6.11 -15.50
C TYR A 337 3.13 -6.67 -16.91
N ALA A 338 3.41 -5.88 -17.96
CA ALA A 338 3.34 -6.36 -19.33
C ALA A 338 4.30 -7.53 -19.56
N ASP A 339 5.52 -7.41 -19.07
CA ASP A 339 6.56 -8.46 -19.20
C ASP A 339 6.18 -9.72 -18.42
N ALA A 340 5.67 -9.57 -17.20
CA ALA A 340 5.18 -10.69 -16.39
C ALA A 340 3.99 -11.41 -17.06
N TYR A 341 3.06 -10.67 -17.62
CA TYR A 341 1.92 -11.27 -18.31
C TYR A 341 2.34 -12.00 -19.58
N ALA A 342 3.25 -11.42 -20.35
CA ALA A 342 3.82 -12.09 -21.54
C ALA A 342 4.57 -13.38 -21.15
N HIS A 343 5.35 -13.33 -20.06
CA HIS A 343 6.05 -14.51 -19.55
C HIS A 343 5.07 -15.59 -19.09
N ALA A 344 4.02 -15.22 -18.36
CA ALA A 344 3.00 -16.14 -17.85
C ALA A 344 2.18 -16.82 -18.98
N MET A 345 2.09 -16.20 -20.16
CA MET A 345 1.44 -16.75 -21.35
C MET A 345 2.32 -17.70 -22.13
N THR A 346 3.64 -17.71 -21.89
CA THR A 346 4.55 -18.60 -22.60
C THR A 346 4.34 -20.03 -22.13
N PRO A 347 4.02 -20.99 -23.02
CA PRO A 347 3.86 -22.38 -22.61
C PRO A 347 5.19 -22.84 -21.96
N MET A 348 5.15 -23.28 -20.72
CA MET A 348 6.30 -23.95 -20.11
C MET A 348 6.68 -25.12 -21.01
N SER A 349 7.85 -25.06 -21.65
CA SER A 349 8.40 -26.21 -22.35
C SER A 349 8.47 -27.35 -21.34
N ALA A 350 7.84 -28.47 -21.70
CA ALA A 350 7.79 -29.66 -20.86
C ALA A 350 9.20 -30.15 -20.56
N GLY A 351 9.79 -29.72 -19.44
CA GLY A 351 11.18 -30.06 -19.10
C GLY A 351 11.68 -29.58 -17.75
N ALA A 352 11.00 -28.66 -17.07
CA ALA A 352 11.40 -28.24 -15.73
C ALA A 352 10.37 -28.69 -14.69
N ALA A 353 10.41 -29.97 -14.33
CA ALA A 353 9.78 -30.43 -13.08
C ALA A 353 10.51 -29.72 -11.92
N VAL A 354 9.83 -28.81 -11.27
CA VAL A 354 10.29 -28.27 -9.97
C VAL A 354 10.40 -29.44 -9.02
N ALA A 355 11.64 -29.79 -8.66
CA ALA A 355 11.92 -30.81 -7.67
C ALA A 355 11.24 -30.39 -6.36
N ALA A 356 10.28 -31.16 -5.92
CA ALA A 356 9.71 -31.03 -4.59
C ALA A 356 10.84 -31.13 -3.56
N PRO A 357 10.90 -30.25 -2.54
CA PRO A 357 11.88 -30.42 -1.48
C PRO A 357 11.65 -31.74 -0.79
N ALA A 358 12.69 -32.58 -0.77
CA ALA A 358 12.69 -33.86 -0.07
C ALA A 358 12.38 -33.61 1.41
N MET A 359 11.26 -34.17 1.87
CA MET A 359 10.94 -34.30 3.28
C MET A 359 12.00 -35.25 3.91
N PHE A 360 12.95 -34.68 4.63
CA PHE A 360 13.77 -35.47 5.55
C PHE A 360 12.87 -35.90 6.72
N LEU A 361 12.40 -37.15 6.66
CA LEU A 361 11.99 -37.89 7.84
C LEU A 361 13.26 -38.36 8.52
N THR A 362 13.64 -37.74 9.61
CA THR A 362 14.55 -38.35 10.54
C THR A 362 13.75 -39.28 11.44
N GLU A 363 13.83 -40.59 11.17
CA GLU A 363 13.65 -41.60 12.16
C GLU A 363 14.88 -41.54 13.10
N ASP A 364 14.64 -41.33 14.36
CA ASP A 364 15.57 -41.80 15.39
C ASP A 364 14.78 -42.26 16.60
N GLU A 365 15.01 -43.55 16.86
CA GLU A 365 14.60 -44.37 17.99
C GLU A 365 15.32 -43.93 19.28
N CYS A 366 14.67 -44.10 20.34
CA CYS A 366 14.93 -44.60 21.69
C CYS A 366 14.33 -43.73 22.77
#